data_cd17f647955b3d5264a0771484e26cf0
#
_entry.id   cd17f647955b3d5264a0771484e26cf0
#
_cell.length_a   1.000
_cell.length_b   1.000
_cell.length_c   1.000
_cell.angle_alpha   90.00
_cell.angle_beta   90.00
_cell.angle_gamma   90.00
#
_symmetry.space_group_name_H-M   'P 1'
#
loop_
_entity.id
_entity.type
_entity.pdbx_description
1 polymer ?
#
loop_
_entity_poly.entity_id
_entity_poly.type
_entity_poly.pdbx_seq_one_letter_code
_entity_poly.pdbx_strand_id
1 'polypeptide(L)'
;MRKHLRRSRRKLFSLKAWKVRLVFWVGAILVGCVSALFAILSEKADLLFHQIAAEGHWIPLIMTPLGLTLIVWLTRNLAPGSQGSGIPQAIAALESRGKSRLLSIRIAIGKIVLTILGLISGASIGREGPSVHIGASIMYSLGRFAKFPPHYMERGLILAGSAAGIAAAFNTPLAGIVFAIEEMSKSFEQRNS
;
A
#
# COMPACT_ATOMS: atom_id res chain seq x y z
N MET A 1 33.20 2.84 -29.83
CA MET A 1 32.68 1.83 -28.86
C MET A 1 33.20 2.00 -27.40
N ARG A 2 34.47 2.21 -27.11
CA ARG A 2 35.03 2.38 -25.74
C ARG A 2 34.56 3.64 -24.98
N LYS A 3 34.22 4.76 -25.62
CA LYS A 3 33.71 5.98 -24.95
C LYS A 3 32.28 5.83 -24.41
N HIS A 4 31.42 5.06 -25.07
CA HIS A 4 30.05 4.78 -24.58
C HIS A 4 30.06 3.88 -23.34
N LEU A 5 30.90 2.88 -23.26
CA LEU A 5 31.07 1.97 -22.14
C LEU A 5 31.60 2.70 -20.88
N ARG A 6 32.53 3.64 -21.04
CA ARG A 6 33.05 4.48 -19.92
C ARG A 6 32.01 5.47 -19.38
N ARG A 7 31.16 6.03 -20.25
CA ARG A 7 30.06 6.92 -19.83
C ARG A 7 28.94 6.16 -19.11
N SER A 8 28.65 4.93 -19.52
CA SER A 8 27.68 4.05 -18.87
C SER A 8 28.17 3.62 -17.48
N ARG A 9 29.45 3.23 -17.33
CA ARG A 9 30.04 2.88 -16.04
C ARG A 9 30.04 4.04 -15.04
N ARG A 10 30.37 5.27 -15.46
CA ARG A 10 30.31 6.46 -14.59
C ARG A 10 28.90 6.79 -14.10
N LYS A 11 27.85 6.52 -14.89
CA LYS A 11 26.46 6.67 -14.47
C LYS A 11 26.04 5.63 -13.45
N LEU A 12 26.56 4.41 -13.53
CA LEU A 12 26.27 3.32 -12.58
C LEU A 12 26.87 3.55 -11.19
N PHE A 13 27.99 4.26 -11.11
CA PHE A 13 28.70 4.57 -9.85
C PHE A 13 28.45 5.99 -9.33
N SER A 14 27.46 6.73 -9.84
CA SER A 14 27.12 8.04 -9.32
C SER A 14 26.42 7.93 -7.97
N LEU A 15 26.75 8.79 -7.00
CA LEU A 15 26.10 8.88 -5.70
C LEU A 15 24.57 9.00 -5.82
N LYS A 16 24.08 9.62 -6.90
CA LYS A 16 22.64 9.71 -7.21
C LYS A 16 22.03 8.34 -7.53
N ALA A 17 22.72 7.50 -8.30
CA ALA A 17 22.25 6.16 -8.65
C ALA A 17 22.24 5.24 -7.39
N TRP A 18 23.21 5.38 -6.51
CA TRP A 18 23.25 4.66 -5.24
C TRP A 18 22.12 5.06 -4.29
N LYS A 19 21.82 6.36 -4.18
CA LYS A 19 20.65 6.84 -3.39
C LYS A 19 19.34 6.22 -3.88
N VAL A 20 19.14 6.15 -5.20
CA VAL A 20 17.95 5.53 -5.78
C VAL A 20 17.85 4.06 -5.36
N ARG A 21 18.92 3.31 -5.55
CA ARG A 21 18.96 1.88 -5.19
C ARG A 21 18.68 1.66 -3.72
N LEU A 22 19.33 2.44 -2.84
CA LEU A 22 19.10 2.36 -1.40
C LEU A 22 17.64 2.60 -1.02
N VAL A 23 16.98 3.58 -1.61
CA VAL A 23 15.56 3.85 -1.36
C VAL A 23 14.69 2.68 -1.78
N PHE A 24 14.96 2.07 -2.94
CA PHE A 24 14.22 0.89 -3.38
C PHE A 24 14.44 -0.32 -2.46
N TRP A 25 15.68 -0.57 -2.02
CA TRP A 25 16.01 -1.68 -1.12
C TRP A 25 15.39 -1.50 0.27
N VAL A 26 15.61 -0.34 0.88
CA VAL A 26 15.03 0.00 2.19
C VAL A 26 13.50 -0.03 2.10
N GLY A 27 12.95 0.55 1.03
CA GLY A 27 11.51 0.54 0.79
C GLY A 27 10.93 -0.86 0.64
N ALA A 28 11.58 -1.73 -0.12
CA ALA A 28 11.13 -3.12 -0.28
C ALA A 28 11.11 -3.88 1.06
N ILE A 29 12.17 -3.72 1.88
CA ILE A 29 12.24 -4.32 3.22
C ILE A 29 11.11 -3.78 4.10
N LEU A 30 10.91 -2.45 4.14
CA LEU A 30 9.85 -1.84 4.95
C LEU A 30 8.46 -2.27 4.50
N VAL A 31 8.19 -2.30 3.19
CA VAL A 31 6.91 -2.78 2.67
C VAL A 31 6.70 -4.24 3.06
N GLY A 32 7.71 -5.10 2.89
CA GLY A 32 7.64 -6.50 3.28
C GLY A 32 7.34 -6.68 4.77
N CYS A 33 8.09 -5.99 5.65
CA CYS A 33 7.89 -6.06 7.10
C CYS A 33 6.51 -5.57 7.53
N VAL A 34 6.07 -4.41 7.02
CA VAL A 34 4.75 -3.84 7.38
C VAL A 34 3.62 -4.70 6.84
N SER A 35 3.73 -5.22 5.61
CA SER A 35 2.71 -6.10 5.03
C SER A 35 2.63 -7.45 5.78
N ALA A 36 3.77 -8.03 6.18
CA ALA A 36 3.80 -9.24 6.98
C ALA A 36 3.16 -9.01 8.36
N LEU A 37 3.51 -7.92 9.04
CA LEU A 37 2.90 -7.55 10.30
C LEU A 37 1.38 -7.35 10.16
N PHE A 38 0.95 -6.64 9.13
CA PHE A 38 -0.46 -6.42 8.84
C PHE A 38 -1.20 -7.74 8.56
N ALA A 39 -0.58 -8.68 7.84
CA ALA A 39 -1.15 -9.99 7.59
C ALA A 39 -1.36 -10.78 8.89
N ILE A 40 -0.34 -10.82 9.76
CA ILE A 40 -0.41 -11.50 11.06
C ILE A 40 -1.49 -10.86 11.96
N LEU A 41 -1.55 -9.54 12.01
CA LEU A 41 -2.56 -8.84 12.80
C LEU A 41 -3.97 -9.06 12.27
N SER A 42 -4.15 -9.10 10.95
CA SER A 42 -5.44 -9.38 10.31
C SER A 42 -5.93 -10.79 10.61
N GLU A 43 -5.03 -11.78 10.55
CA GLU A 43 -5.36 -13.17 10.89
C GLU A 43 -5.76 -13.31 12.36
N LYS A 44 -5.02 -12.69 13.28
CA LYS A 44 -5.38 -12.67 14.70
C LYS A 44 -6.70 -11.97 14.97
N ALA A 45 -6.99 -10.89 14.25
CA ALA A 45 -8.24 -10.16 14.35
C ALA A 45 -9.45 -11.03 13.93
N ASP A 46 -9.30 -11.75 12.84
CA ASP A 46 -10.31 -12.68 12.34
C ASP A 46 -10.54 -13.85 13.32
N LEU A 47 -9.45 -14.46 13.81
CA LEU A 47 -9.53 -15.51 14.83
C LEU A 47 -10.22 -15.02 16.11
N LEU A 48 -9.93 -13.81 16.56
CA LEU A 48 -10.56 -13.21 17.73
C LEU A 48 -12.08 -13.06 17.53
N PHE A 49 -12.50 -12.58 16.35
CA PHE A 49 -13.91 -12.51 16.02
C PHE A 49 -14.58 -13.88 16.09
N HIS A 50 -13.96 -14.93 15.50
CA HIS A 50 -14.52 -16.27 15.52
C HIS A 50 -14.60 -16.86 16.95
N GLN A 51 -13.64 -16.58 17.82
CA GLN A 51 -13.67 -16.97 19.22
C GLN A 51 -14.84 -16.32 19.96
N ILE A 52 -15.01 -15.00 19.78
CA ILE A 52 -16.12 -14.26 20.40
C ILE A 52 -17.48 -14.76 19.88
N ALA A 53 -17.58 -15.00 18.56
CA ALA A 53 -18.79 -15.49 17.93
C ALA A 53 -19.18 -16.91 18.37
N ALA A 54 -18.21 -17.73 18.77
CA ALA A 54 -18.45 -19.08 19.27
C ALA A 54 -19.11 -19.10 20.68
N GLU A 55 -18.98 -18.02 21.46
CA GLU A 55 -19.62 -17.92 22.80
C GLU A 55 -21.12 -17.71 22.69
N GLY A 56 -21.65 -17.20 21.60
CA GLY A 56 -23.08 -17.05 21.40
C GLY A 56 -23.47 -16.49 20.04
N HIS A 57 -24.42 -17.14 19.36
CA HIS A 57 -24.88 -16.78 18.01
C HIS A 57 -25.48 -15.37 17.90
N TRP A 58 -25.92 -14.78 18.99
CA TRP A 58 -26.49 -13.44 19.04
C TRP A 58 -25.41 -12.34 19.12
N ILE A 59 -24.18 -12.67 19.56
CA ILE A 59 -23.08 -11.70 19.74
C ILE A 59 -22.71 -11.01 18.42
N PRO A 60 -22.47 -11.72 17.30
CA PRO A 60 -22.19 -11.09 16.02
C PRO A 60 -23.31 -10.18 15.53
N LEU A 61 -24.56 -10.52 15.84
CA LEU A 61 -25.74 -9.75 15.42
C LEU A 61 -25.74 -8.32 15.98
N ILE A 62 -25.18 -8.13 17.16
CA ILE A 62 -25.07 -6.81 17.82
C ILE A 62 -23.69 -6.20 17.55
N MET A 63 -22.63 -6.98 17.69
CA MET A 63 -21.25 -6.52 17.61
C MET A 63 -20.91 -5.99 16.23
N THR A 64 -21.33 -6.67 15.16
CA THR A 64 -20.99 -6.26 13.78
C THR A 64 -21.62 -4.91 13.40
N PRO A 65 -22.92 -4.66 13.57
CA PRO A 65 -23.49 -3.35 13.23
C PRO A 65 -22.92 -2.20 14.08
N LEU A 66 -22.71 -2.42 15.37
CA LEU A 66 -22.12 -1.40 16.26
C LEU A 66 -20.66 -1.13 15.89
N GLY A 67 -19.88 -2.18 15.66
CA GLY A 67 -18.49 -2.07 15.24
C GLY A 67 -18.33 -1.35 13.89
N LEU A 68 -19.12 -1.71 12.89
CA LEU A 68 -19.09 -1.04 11.58
C LEU A 68 -19.53 0.43 11.68
N THR A 69 -20.53 0.75 12.51
CA THR A 69 -20.95 2.14 12.74
C THR A 69 -19.81 2.94 13.37
N LEU A 70 -19.13 2.38 14.36
CA LEU A 70 -17.97 2.98 15.00
C LEU A 70 -16.83 3.20 13.99
N ILE A 71 -16.55 2.21 13.14
CA ILE A 71 -15.50 2.31 12.12
C ILE A 71 -15.81 3.40 11.11
N VAL A 72 -17.05 3.53 10.66
CA VAL A 72 -17.46 4.61 9.75
C VAL A 72 -17.26 5.96 10.42
N TRP A 73 -17.63 6.10 11.69
CA TRP A 73 -17.42 7.33 12.46
C TRP A 73 -15.93 7.65 12.62
N LEU A 74 -15.09 6.66 12.98
CA LEU A 74 -13.64 6.81 13.10
C LEU A 74 -13.01 7.19 11.77
N THR A 75 -13.42 6.55 10.67
CA THR A 75 -12.92 6.85 9.32
C THR A 75 -13.18 8.29 8.94
N ARG A 76 -14.38 8.78 9.20
CA ARG A 76 -14.77 10.16 8.84
C ARG A 76 -14.07 11.21 9.69
N ASN A 77 -13.88 10.97 10.96
CA ASN A 77 -13.38 11.97 11.90
C ASN A 77 -11.86 11.91 12.12
N LEU A 78 -11.27 10.70 12.18
CA LEU A 78 -9.86 10.54 12.53
C LEU A 78 -8.95 10.20 11.36
N ALA A 79 -9.45 9.49 10.36
CA ALA A 79 -8.65 9.04 9.23
C ALA A 79 -9.34 9.30 7.87
N PRO A 80 -9.69 10.56 7.54
CA PRO A 80 -10.28 10.88 6.24
C PRO A 80 -9.31 10.49 5.11
N GLY A 81 -9.82 9.76 4.10
CA GLY A 81 -9.03 9.22 3.00
C GLY A 81 -8.61 7.75 3.17
N SER A 82 -8.84 7.12 4.34
CA SER A 82 -8.58 5.69 4.55
C SER A 82 -9.73 4.79 4.06
N GLN A 83 -10.85 5.35 3.65
CA GLN A 83 -11.98 4.60 3.12
C GLN A 83 -11.65 3.87 1.81
N GLY A 84 -12.42 2.82 1.52
CA GLY A 84 -12.27 2.01 0.32
C GLY A 84 -11.08 1.05 0.34
N SER A 85 -10.89 0.28 -0.74
CA SER A 85 -9.89 -0.77 -0.81
C SER A 85 -8.45 -0.24 -0.76
N GLY A 86 -8.16 0.88 -1.41
CA GLY A 86 -6.82 1.45 -1.50
C GLY A 86 -6.21 1.39 -2.90
N ILE A 87 -6.62 0.44 -3.73
CA ILE A 87 -6.16 0.34 -5.12
C ILE A 87 -6.57 1.59 -5.94
N PRO A 88 -7.84 2.05 -5.91
CA PRO A 88 -8.23 3.27 -6.62
C PRO A 88 -7.46 4.52 -6.16
N GLN A 89 -7.15 4.62 -4.86
CA GLN A 89 -6.35 5.73 -4.34
C GLN A 89 -4.90 5.68 -4.84
N ALA A 90 -4.31 4.48 -4.95
CA ALA A 90 -2.96 4.32 -5.50
C ALA A 90 -2.93 4.68 -6.99
N ILE A 91 -3.95 4.28 -7.76
CA ILE A 91 -4.09 4.64 -9.19
C ILE A 91 -4.28 6.16 -9.34
N ALA A 92 -5.20 6.77 -8.58
CA ALA A 92 -5.42 8.21 -8.59
C ALA A 92 -4.16 9.01 -8.22
N ALA A 93 -3.33 8.45 -7.34
CA ALA A 93 -2.05 9.05 -6.98
C ALA A 93 -1.01 9.03 -8.12
N LEU A 94 -1.05 8.01 -9.00
CA LEU A 94 -0.22 7.95 -10.21
C LEU A 94 -0.59 9.03 -11.22
N GLU A 95 -1.86 9.42 -11.27
CA GLU A 95 -2.37 10.46 -12.15
C GLU A 95 -2.10 11.87 -11.59
N SER A 96 -2.05 12.01 -10.27
CA SER A 96 -1.81 13.30 -9.63
C SER A 96 -0.34 13.73 -9.80
N ARG A 97 -0.14 14.93 -10.39
CA ARG A 97 1.21 15.47 -10.63
C ARG A 97 1.90 15.87 -9.31
N GLY A 98 2.49 14.92 -8.60
CA GLY A 98 3.50 15.19 -7.57
C GLY A 98 3.02 15.69 -6.19
N LYS A 99 1.72 15.69 -5.88
CA LYS A 99 1.20 16.07 -4.56
C LYS A 99 0.02 15.20 -4.12
N SER A 100 0.19 13.89 -4.18
CA SER A 100 -0.89 13.02 -3.71
C SER A 100 -0.95 13.04 -2.17
N ARG A 101 -1.97 13.72 -1.63
CA ARG A 101 -2.33 13.61 -0.21
C ARG A 101 -2.85 12.21 0.13
N LEU A 102 -3.27 11.44 -0.89
CA LEU A 102 -3.85 10.10 -0.73
C LEU A 102 -2.83 9.08 -0.24
N LEU A 103 -1.54 9.23 -0.59
CA LEU A 103 -0.45 8.33 -0.18
C LEU A 103 0.32 8.87 1.02
N SER A 104 -0.41 9.25 2.06
CA SER A 104 0.19 9.68 3.33
C SER A 104 0.37 8.48 4.27
N ILE A 105 1.49 8.43 5.01
CA ILE A 105 1.70 7.42 6.06
C ILE A 105 0.58 7.45 7.11
N ARG A 106 0.04 8.64 7.43
CA ARG A 106 -1.10 8.75 8.35
C ARG A 106 -2.32 7.98 7.83
N ILE A 107 -2.63 8.11 6.54
CA ILE A 107 -3.75 7.39 5.91
C ILE A 107 -3.46 5.89 5.86
N ALA A 108 -2.22 5.48 5.57
CA ALA A 108 -1.83 4.08 5.57
C ALA A 108 -1.99 3.44 6.98
N ILE A 109 -1.55 4.12 8.03
CA ILE A 109 -1.74 3.66 9.41
C ILE A 109 -3.23 3.60 9.76
N GLY A 110 -4.00 4.65 9.42
CA GLY A 110 -5.45 4.66 9.61
C GLY A 110 -6.12 3.47 8.92
N LYS A 111 -5.71 3.17 7.69
CA LYS A 111 -6.21 2.01 6.93
C LYS A 111 -5.90 0.68 7.63
N ILE A 112 -4.67 0.49 8.11
CA ILE A 112 -4.29 -0.72 8.88
C ILE A 112 -5.19 -0.87 10.09
N VAL A 113 -5.28 0.16 10.93
CA VAL A 113 -6.05 0.11 12.19
C VAL A 113 -7.53 -0.14 11.92
N LEU A 114 -8.12 0.60 10.98
CA LEU A 114 -9.55 0.45 10.66
C LEU A 114 -9.88 -0.90 10.03
N THR A 115 -8.98 -1.47 9.21
CA THR A 115 -9.16 -2.82 8.66
C THR A 115 -9.12 -3.87 9.77
N ILE A 116 -8.17 -3.79 10.70
CA ILE A 116 -8.07 -4.71 11.84
C ILE A 116 -9.32 -4.62 12.71
N LEU A 117 -9.77 -3.41 13.05
CA LEU A 117 -11.01 -3.20 13.80
C LEU A 117 -12.23 -3.75 13.07
N GLY A 118 -12.26 -3.62 11.73
CA GLY A 118 -13.30 -4.19 10.89
C GLY A 118 -13.36 -5.71 10.99
N LEU A 119 -12.21 -6.37 10.88
CA LEU A 119 -12.11 -7.82 11.01
C LEU A 119 -12.55 -8.30 12.40
N ILE A 120 -12.11 -7.62 13.48
CA ILE A 120 -12.55 -7.93 14.85
C ILE A 120 -14.08 -7.77 14.97
N SER A 121 -14.66 -6.81 14.25
CA SER A 121 -16.12 -6.58 14.27
C SER A 121 -16.91 -7.56 13.36
N GLY A 122 -16.23 -8.50 12.68
CA GLY A 122 -16.85 -9.47 11.79
C GLY A 122 -17.12 -8.96 10.37
N ALA A 123 -16.43 -7.90 9.93
CA ALA A 123 -16.52 -7.44 8.57
C ALA A 123 -15.72 -8.35 7.64
N SER A 124 -16.32 -8.80 6.54
CA SER A 124 -15.62 -9.54 5.49
C SER A 124 -14.81 -8.55 4.62
N ILE A 125 -13.63 -8.19 5.08
CA ILE A 125 -12.74 -7.24 4.42
C ILE A 125 -11.47 -7.94 3.97
N GLY A 126 -11.14 -7.83 2.66
CA GLY A 126 -9.86 -8.32 2.13
C GLY A 126 -8.68 -7.43 2.55
N ARG A 127 -7.52 -8.04 2.71
CA ARG A 127 -6.27 -7.35 3.07
C ARG A 127 -5.45 -6.91 1.86
N GLU A 128 -5.81 -7.33 0.67
CA GLU A 128 -5.05 -7.12 -0.57
C GLU A 128 -5.02 -5.63 -0.95
N GLY A 129 -6.18 -5.00 -1.03
CA GLY A 129 -6.30 -3.58 -1.34
C GLY A 129 -5.56 -2.66 -0.36
N PRO A 130 -5.77 -2.82 0.96
CA PRO A 130 -4.97 -2.12 1.96
C PRO A 130 -3.47 -2.32 1.80
N SER A 131 -2.99 -3.53 1.49
CA SER A 131 -1.56 -3.82 1.29
C SER A 131 -0.97 -3.05 0.10
N VAL A 132 -1.71 -2.93 -1.00
CA VAL A 132 -1.32 -2.10 -2.15
C VAL A 132 -1.12 -0.64 -1.74
N HIS A 133 -2.09 -0.09 -1.02
CA HIS A 133 -2.05 1.31 -0.57
C HIS A 133 -0.92 1.57 0.44
N ILE A 134 -0.71 0.64 1.38
CA ILE A 134 0.37 0.70 2.37
C ILE A 134 1.72 0.70 1.66
N GLY A 135 1.94 -0.25 0.74
CA GLY A 135 3.18 -0.34 -0.03
C GLY A 135 3.44 0.92 -0.85
N ALA A 136 2.44 1.41 -1.57
CA ALA A 136 2.52 2.67 -2.32
C ALA A 136 2.85 3.86 -1.41
N SER A 137 2.20 3.97 -0.25
CA SER A 137 2.40 5.08 0.70
C SER A 137 3.79 5.08 1.33
N ILE A 138 4.32 3.91 1.68
CA ILE A 138 5.69 3.76 2.21
C ILE A 138 6.70 4.20 1.16
N MET A 139 6.63 3.65 -0.05
CA MET A 139 7.58 3.97 -1.11
C MET A 139 7.51 5.43 -1.54
N TYR A 140 6.31 5.99 -1.67
CA TYR A 140 6.10 7.41 -1.98
C TYR A 140 6.72 8.32 -0.90
N SER A 141 6.51 8.01 0.38
CA SER A 141 7.04 8.79 1.50
C SER A 141 8.56 8.73 1.58
N LEU A 142 9.15 7.55 1.32
CA LEU A 142 10.61 7.39 1.23
C LEU A 142 11.20 8.21 0.07
N GLY A 143 10.54 8.23 -1.09
CA GLY A 143 10.95 9.04 -2.23
C GLY A 143 10.96 10.54 -1.92
N ARG A 144 9.95 11.01 -1.19
CA ARG A 144 9.88 12.40 -0.72
C ARG A 144 10.98 12.72 0.29
N PHE A 145 11.22 11.84 1.24
CA PHE A 145 12.30 11.99 2.22
C PHE A 145 13.67 12.05 1.54
N ALA A 146 13.90 11.24 0.52
CA ALA A 146 15.12 11.25 -0.28
C ALA A 146 15.26 12.44 -1.24
N LYS A 147 14.25 13.33 -1.30
CA LYS A 147 14.20 14.52 -2.20
C LYS A 147 14.43 14.15 -3.66
N PHE A 148 13.77 13.12 -4.15
CA PHE A 148 13.81 12.78 -5.57
C PHE A 148 13.07 13.83 -6.42
N PRO A 149 13.52 14.06 -7.67
CA PRO A 149 12.83 14.96 -8.58
C PRO A 149 11.38 14.48 -8.79
N PRO A 150 10.40 15.38 -8.67
CA PRO A 150 9.01 15.02 -8.90
C PRO A 150 8.83 14.58 -10.36
N HIS A 151 7.99 13.63 -10.60
CA HIS A 151 7.43 13.16 -11.85
C HIS A 151 7.78 11.73 -12.28
N TYR A 152 9.05 11.38 -12.49
CA TYR A 152 9.41 10.06 -13.01
C TYR A 152 9.66 9.05 -11.90
N MET A 153 10.29 9.51 -10.83
CA MET A 153 10.67 8.66 -9.71
C MET A 153 9.47 8.37 -8.79
N GLU A 154 8.58 9.34 -8.61
CA GLU A 154 7.38 9.16 -7.78
C GLU A 154 6.47 8.06 -8.34
N ARG A 155 6.24 8.04 -9.65
CA ARG A 155 5.48 6.98 -10.31
C ARG A 155 6.12 5.61 -10.15
N GLY A 156 7.42 5.50 -10.42
CA GLY A 156 8.16 4.26 -10.26
C GLY A 156 8.12 3.73 -8.82
N LEU A 157 8.19 4.63 -7.83
CA LEU A 157 8.10 4.27 -6.42
C LEU A 157 6.70 3.81 -6.03
N ILE A 158 5.64 4.50 -6.49
CA ILE A 158 4.25 4.10 -6.24
C ILE A 158 3.98 2.72 -6.85
N LEU A 159 4.36 2.50 -8.11
CA LEU A 159 4.21 1.21 -8.80
C LEU A 159 4.98 0.10 -8.08
N ALA A 160 6.24 0.35 -7.74
CA ALA A 160 7.06 -0.64 -7.03
C ALA A 160 6.51 -0.95 -5.64
N GLY A 161 6.01 0.06 -4.91
CA GLY A 161 5.35 -0.11 -3.62
C GLY A 161 4.07 -0.91 -3.71
N SER A 162 3.23 -0.62 -4.70
CA SER A 162 2.00 -1.36 -4.97
C SER A 162 2.27 -2.81 -5.33
N ALA A 163 3.24 -3.05 -6.23
CA ALA A 163 3.68 -4.40 -6.60
C ALA A 163 4.21 -5.19 -5.39
N ALA A 164 5.03 -4.56 -4.57
CA ALA A 164 5.56 -5.18 -3.35
C ALA A 164 4.44 -5.49 -2.33
N GLY A 165 3.44 -4.60 -2.21
CA GLY A 165 2.26 -4.80 -1.38
C GLY A 165 1.45 -6.03 -1.80
N ILE A 166 1.16 -6.18 -3.10
CA ILE A 166 0.49 -7.37 -3.68
C ILE A 166 1.35 -8.62 -3.48
N ALA A 167 2.64 -8.54 -3.81
CA ALA A 167 3.55 -9.66 -3.66
C ALA A 167 3.56 -10.21 -2.22
N ALA A 168 3.56 -9.30 -1.24
CA ALA A 168 3.52 -9.66 0.18
C ALA A 168 2.14 -10.19 0.62
N ALA A 169 1.03 -9.63 0.10
CA ALA A 169 -0.31 -10.06 0.46
C ALA A 169 -0.64 -11.48 -0.01
N PHE A 170 -0.17 -11.84 -1.22
CA PHE A 170 -0.41 -13.14 -1.84
C PHE A 170 0.76 -14.12 -1.73
N ASN A 171 1.89 -13.69 -1.16
CA ASN A 171 3.16 -14.44 -1.14
C ASN A 171 3.62 -14.87 -2.55
N THR A 172 3.37 -14.03 -3.55
CA THR A 172 3.63 -14.30 -4.96
C THR A 172 4.30 -13.10 -5.64
N PRO A 173 5.64 -13.06 -5.74
CA PRO A 173 6.36 -11.93 -6.33
C PRO A 173 5.96 -11.62 -7.78
N LEU A 174 5.74 -12.65 -8.58
CA LEU A 174 5.33 -12.51 -9.99
C LEU A 174 3.96 -11.86 -10.14
N ALA A 175 2.98 -12.23 -9.29
CA ALA A 175 1.65 -11.63 -9.32
C ALA A 175 1.71 -10.12 -9.03
N GLY A 176 2.59 -9.69 -8.12
CA GLY A 176 2.80 -8.28 -7.83
C GLY A 176 3.32 -7.50 -9.04
N ILE A 177 4.25 -8.07 -9.80
CA ILE A 177 4.81 -7.45 -11.02
C ILE A 177 3.73 -7.36 -12.11
N VAL A 178 3.01 -8.46 -12.36
CA VAL A 178 1.94 -8.50 -13.37
C VAL A 178 0.84 -7.49 -13.04
N PHE A 179 0.39 -7.44 -11.78
CA PHE A 179 -0.58 -6.47 -11.31
C PHE A 179 -0.14 -5.02 -11.55
N ALA A 180 1.11 -4.69 -11.23
CA ALA A 180 1.62 -3.34 -11.44
C ALA A 180 1.66 -2.94 -12.93
N ILE A 181 2.00 -3.89 -13.80
CA ILE A 181 2.04 -3.66 -15.26
C ILE A 181 0.62 -3.61 -15.84
N GLU A 182 -0.24 -4.53 -15.46
CA GLU A 182 -1.53 -4.72 -16.11
C GLU A 182 -2.59 -3.77 -15.57
N GLU A 183 -2.77 -3.69 -14.28
CA GLU A 183 -3.83 -2.91 -13.67
C GLU A 183 -3.44 -1.44 -13.51
N MET A 184 -2.25 -1.18 -12.99
CA MET A 184 -1.85 0.18 -12.66
C MET A 184 -1.25 0.95 -13.83
N SER A 185 -0.65 0.26 -14.82
CA SER A 185 -0.06 0.91 -16.00
C SER A 185 -1.08 1.12 -17.11
N LYS A 186 -1.96 0.13 -17.37
CA LYS A 186 -3.01 0.23 -18.41
C LYS A 186 -4.11 1.25 -18.10
N SER A 187 -4.51 1.37 -16.85
CA SER A 187 -5.52 2.38 -16.46
C SER A 187 -5.07 3.80 -16.80
N PHE A 188 -3.77 3.98 -16.98
CA PHE A 188 -3.15 5.24 -17.36
C PHE A 188 -3.16 5.48 -18.88
N GLU A 189 -2.96 4.45 -19.72
CA GLU A 189 -2.97 4.60 -21.20
C GLU A 189 -4.37 4.86 -21.73
N GLN A 190 -5.39 4.17 -21.24
CA GLN A 190 -6.78 4.33 -21.70
C GLN A 190 -7.37 5.72 -21.47
N ARG A 191 -6.81 6.51 -20.58
CA ARG A 191 -7.30 7.86 -20.25
C ARG A 191 -6.57 8.99 -21.01
N ASN A 192 -5.45 8.66 -21.66
CA ASN A 192 -4.65 9.61 -22.45
C ASN A 192 -4.84 9.45 -23.98
N SER A 193 -5.70 8.51 -24.38
CA SER A 193 -6.21 8.33 -25.75
C SER A 193 -7.56 8.99 -25.93
#